data_ad3feeee60a9263beea22ec3399a1e6d
#
_entry.id   ad3feeee60a9263beea22ec3399a1e6d
#
_cell.length_a   1.000
_cell.length_b   1.000
_cell.length_c   1.000
_cell.angle_alpha   90.00
_cell.angle_beta   90.00
_cell.angle_gamma   90.00
#
_symmetry.space_group_name_H-M   'P 1'
#
loop_
_entity.id
_entity.type
_entity.pdbx_description
1 polymer ?
#
loop_
_entity_poly.entity_id
_entity_poly.type
_entity_poly.pdbx_seq_one_letter_code
_entity_poly.pdbx_strand_id
1 'polypeptide(L)'
;MENPRHIEIQVLSDNFQNAIYLGERDCSMQRRNQKVVEESPAPGIPRKLIEKLGARCTEACRRIGYRGAGTFEFLYENGEFYFIEMNTRVQVEHPVTEWVTGVDIIAEQIRIAAGERLRLKQRDIVLKGAAIEC
;
A
#
# COMPACT_ATOMS: atom_id res chain seq x y z
N MET A 1 16.02 -5.17 16.19
CA MET A 1 15.95 -3.95 15.36
C MET A 1 16.18 -2.76 16.28
N GLU A 2 17.03 -1.84 15.87
CA GLU A 2 17.36 -0.67 16.70
C GLU A 2 16.52 0.56 16.33
N ASN A 3 16.29 0.77 15.02
CA ASN A 3 15.53 1.91 14.50
C ASN A 3 14.69 1.51 13.28
N PRO A 4 13.73 0.61 13.43
CA PRO A 4 12.91 0.17 12.31
C PRO A 4 11.95 1.27 11.86
N ARG A 5 11.73 1.37 10.54
CA ARG A 5 10.69 2.20 9.94
C ARG A 5 9.44 1.37 9.71
N HIS A 6 8.28 2.00 9.87
CA HIS A 6 6.98 1.39 9.59
C HIS A 6 6.59 1.70 8.15
N ILE A 7 6.66 0.71 7.29
CA ILE A 7 6.37 0.83 5.85
C ILE A 7 5.16 0.00 5.49
N GLU A 8 4.27 0.60 4.71
CA GLU A 8 3.01 -0.01 4.30
C GLU A 8 2.92 -0.12 2.78
N ILE A 9 2.38 -1.22 2.29
CA ILE A 9 2.07 -1.43 0.88
C ILE A 9 0.56 -1.45 0.69
N GLN A 10 0.03 -0.44 -0.01
CA GLN A 10 -1.38 -0.38 -0.38
C GLN A 10 -1.67 -1.31 -1.55
N VAL A 11 -2.72 -2.14 -1.43
CA VAL A 11 -3.17 -3.03 -2.49
C VAL A 11 -4.64 -2.82 -2.83
N LEU A 12 -4.99 -3.14 -4.08
CA LEU A 12 -6.36 -3.32 -4.55
C LEU A 12 -6.44 -4.68 -5.25
N SER A 13 -7.49 -5.45 -4.99
CA SER A 13 -7.71 -6.76 -5.59
C SER A 13 -9.18 -7.01 -5.87
N ASP A 14 -9.49 -7.65 -7.01
CA ASP A 14 -10.86 -7.95 -7.44
C ASP A 14 -11.21 -9.45 -7.31
N ASN A 15 -12.45 -9.81 -7.70
CA ASN A 15 -12.92 -11.18 -7.70
C ASN A 15 -12.34 -12.05 -8.84
N PHE A 16 -11.56 -11.48 -9.73
CA PHE A 16 -11.08 -12.11 -10.96
C PHE A 16 -9.57 -12.35 -10.93
N GLN A 17 -8.98 -12.38 -9.72
CA GLN A 17 -7.55 -12.57 -9.49
C GLN A 17 -6.66 -11.42 -10.02
N ASN A 18 -7.24 -10.27 -10.33
CA ASN A 18 -6.44 -9.08 -10.58
C ASN A 18 -6.07 -8.44 -9.25
N ALA A 19 -4.81 -8.15 -9.07
CA ALA A 19 -4.29 -7.45 -7.91
C ALA A 19 -3.18 -6.50 -8.33
N ILE A 20 -3.21 -5.28 -7.81
CA ILE A 20 -2.18 -4.25 -7.99
C ILE A 20 -1.76 -3.69 -6.65
N TYR A 21 -0.56 -3.15 -6.59
CA TYR A 21 -0.12 -2.31 -5.47
C TYR A 21 0.01 -0.86 -5.93
N LEU A 22 -0.29 0.06 -5.03
CA LEU A 22 -0.35 1.51 -5.28
C LEU A 22 0.84 2.26 -4.65
N GLY A 23 1.99 1.60 -4.55
CA GLY A 23 3.15 2.14 -3.86
C GLY A 23 3.11 1.90 -2.37
N GLU A 24 3.92 2.66 -1.67
CA GLU A 24 4.12 2.53 -0.23
C GLU A 24 3.87 3.85 0.49
N ARG A 25 3.61 3.73 1.79
CA ARG A 25 3.61 4.82 2.77
C ARG A 25 4.66 4.57 3.83
N ASP A 26 5.24 5.63 4.35
CA ASP A 26 6.01 5.63 5.58
C ASP A 26 5.15 6.19 6.71
N CYS A 27 4.93 5.39 7.72
CA CYS A 27 4.14 5.72 8.89
C CYS A 27 4.99 5.61 10.19
N SER A 28 6.29 5.88 10.08
CA SER A 28 7.25 5.70 11.18
C SER A 28 7.07 6.72 12.29
N MET A 29 6.54 7.92 11.98
CA MET A 29 6.30 8.95 13.00
C MET A 29 5.05 8.62 13.79
N GLN A 30 5.25 8.06 14.98
CA GLN A 30 4.18 7.56 15.83
C GLN A 30 4.28 8.11 17.25
N ARG A 31 3.13 8.23 17.91
CA ARG A 31 3.04 8.54 19.33
C ARG A 31 2.28 7.41 20.03
N ARG A 32 2.94 6.68 20.91
CA ARG A 32 2.36 5.53 21.64
C ARG A 32 1.71 4.51 20.69
N ASN A 33 2.44 4.13 19.64
CA ASN A 33 1.98 3.24 18.55
C ASN A 33 0.81 3.80 17.71
N GLN A 34 0.53 5.10 17.79
CA GLN A 34 -0.46 5.77 16.95
C GLN A 34 0.27 6.56 15.87
N LYS A 35 -0.08 6.31 14.61
CA LYS A 35 0.43 7.05 13.46
C LYS A 35 0.03 8.53 13.60
N VAL A 36 0.96 9.44 13.38
CA VAL A 36 0.78 10.89 13.55
C VAL A 36 1.10 11.64 12.27
N VAL A 37 2.10 11.16 11.52
CA VAL A 37 2.46 11.69 10.20
C VAL A 37 2.70 10.51 9.27
N GLU A 38 2.07 10.55 8.13
CA GLU A 38 2.19 9.58 7.05
C GLU A 38 2.67 10.27 5.77
N GLU A 39 3.59 9.65 5.05
CA GLU A 39 4.10 10.19 3.81
C GLU A 39 4.21 9.14 2.70
N SER A 40 4.02 9.56 1.46
CA SER A 40 4.19 8.75 0.27
C SER A 40 4.85 9.57 -0.84
N PRO A 41 5.83 9.01 -1.59
CA PRO A 41 6.50 7.74 -1.34
C PRO A 41 7.45 7.79 -0.12
N ALA A 42 7.80 6.63 0.44
CA ALA A 42 8.73 6.54 1.55
C ALA A 42 10.14 7.02 1.14
N PRO A 43 10.71 8.06 1.81
CA PRO A 43 12.00 8.60 1.43
C PRO A 43 13.13 7.60 1.67
N GLY A 44 14.14 7.60 0.79
CA GLY A 44 15.38 6.86 0.97
C GLY A 44 15.28 5.34 0.85
N ILE A 45 14.12 4.77 0.49
CA ILE A 45 14.00 3.34 0.18
C ILE A 45 14.17 3.12 -1.32
N PRO A 46 15.08 2.23 -1.76
CA PRO A 46 15.27 1.95 -3.17
C PRO A 46 13.99 1.42 -3.83
N ARG A 47 13.56 2.05 -4.94
CA ARG A 47 12.32 1.68 -5.66
C ARG A 47 12.23 0.19 -5.99
N LYS A 48 13.37 -0.44 -6.39
CA LYS A 48 13.43 -1.88 -6.69
C LYS A 48 13.01 -2.77 -5.52
N LEU A 49 13.28 -2.34 -4.28
CA LEU A 49 12.86 -3.08 -3.09
C LEU A 49 11.35 -2.99 -2.91
N ILE A 50 10.78 -1.81 -3.11
CA ILE A 50 9.32 -1.59 -3.05
C ILE A 50 8.61 -2.37 -4.17
N GLU A 51 9.12 -2.34 -5.39
CA GLU A 51 8.57 -3.11 -6.52
C GLU A 51 8.55 -4.62 -6.23
N LYS A 52 9.65 -5.15 -5.70
CA LYS A 52 9.75 -6.56 -5.30
C LYS A 52 8.77 -6.90 -4.18
N LEU A 53 8.64 -6.02 -3.19
CA LEU A 53 7.72 -6.20 -2.07
C LEU A 53 6.27 -6.12 -2.53
N GLY A 54 5.91 -5.09 -3.32
CA GLY A 54 4.58 -4.92 -3.89
C GLY A 54 4.14 -6.10 -4.74
N ALA A 55 5.05 -6.65 -5.57
CA ALA A 55 4.77 -7.85 -6.34
C ALA A 55 4.47 -9.06 -5.46
N ARG A 56 5.15 -9.21 -4.31
CA ARG A 56 4.85 -10.27 -3.32
C ARG A 56 3.49 -10.07 -2.66
N CYS A 57 3.16 -8.82 -2.30
CA CYS A 57 1.85 -8.49 -1.71
C CYS A 57 0.70 -8.80 -2.68
N THR A 58 0.83 -8.42 -3.95
CA THR A 58 -0.19 -8.73 -4.97
C THR A 58 -0.32 -10.22 -5.25
N GLU A 59 0.79 -10.95 -5.25
CA GLU A 59 0.76 -12.42 -5.37
C GLU A 59 0.08 -13.07 -4.16
N ALA A 60 0.33 -12.59 -2.94
CA ALA A 60 -0.37 -13.05 -1.75
C ALA A 60 -1.88 -12.81 -1.88
N CYS A 61 -2.32 -11.63 -2.33
CA CYS A 61 -3.73 -11.33 -2.58
C CYS A 61 -4.36 -12.33 -3.54
N ARG A 62 -3.69 -12.66 -4.65
CA ARG A 62 -4.20 -13.64 -5.63
C ARG A 62 -4.36 -15.03 -5.02
N ARG A 63 -3.35 -15.50 -4.26
CA ARG A 63 -3.35 -16.83 -3.65
C ARG A 63 -4.45 -17.02 -2.62
N ILE A 64 -4.73 -15.99 -1.81
CA ILE A 64 -5.77 -16.07 -0.78
C ILE A 64 -7.16 -15.67 -1.29
N GLY A 65 -7.28 -15.24 -2.56
CA GLY A 65 -8.53 -14.73 -3.11
C GLY A 65 -8.99 -13.42 -2.45
N TYR A 66 -8.04 -12.56 -2.06
CA TYR A 66 -8.36 -11.29 -1.42
C TYR A 66 -9.16 -10.38 -2.36
N ARG A 67 -10.10 -9.59 -1.78
CA ARG A 67 -10.97 -8.68 -2.52
C ARG A 67 -11.12 -7.35 -1.77
N GLY A 68 -10.97 -6.25 -2.50
CA GLY A 68 -11.11 -4.89 -1.97
C GLY A 68 -9.78 -4.19 -1.78
N ALA A 69 -9.81 -3.10 -1.01
CA ALA A 69 -8.63 -2.38 -0.57
C ALA A 69 -8.02 -3.04 0.66
N GLY A 70 -6.72 -3.12 0.72
CA GLY A 70 -6.00 -3.64 1.88
C GLY A 70 -4.60 -3.05 1.97
N THR A 71 -3.97 -3.22 3.12
CA THR A 71 -2.63 -2.70 3.38
C THR A 71 -1.81 -3.76 4.09
N PHE A 72 -0.64 -4.08 3.54
CA PHE A 72 0.36 -4.90 4.19
C PHE A 72 1.33 -4.01 4.95
N GLU A 73 1.51 -4.25 6.23
CA GLU A 73 2.40 -3.50 7.12
C GLU A 73 3.70 -4.26 7.40
N PHE A 74 4.81 -3.52 7.37
CA PHE A 74 6.15 -4.06 7.55
C PHE A 74 7.00 -3.17 8.45
N LEU A 75 7.92 -3.78 9.20
CA LEU A 75 9.10 -3.08 9.70
C LEU A 75 10.20 -3.16 8.66
N TYR A 76 10.84 -2.04 8.39
CA TYR A 76 11.97 -1.94 7.46
C TYR A 76 13.22 -1.49 8.20
N GLU A 77 14.29 -2.25 8.08
CA GLU A 77 15.59 -1.91 8.64
C GLU A 77 16.69 -2.57 7.80
N ASN A 78 17.76 -1.83 7.53
CA ASN A 78 18.96 -2.34 6.85
C ASN A 78 18.69 -3.05 5.49
N GLY A 79 17.70 -2.56 4.73
CA GLY A 79 17.36 -3.12 3.41
C GLY A 79 16.40 -4.31 3.45
N GLU A 80 15.96 -4.74 4.62
CA GLU A 80 15.07 -5.89 4.80
C GLU A 80 13.69 -5.46 5.31
N PHE A 81 12.65 -6.16 4.84
CA PHE A 81 11.26 -5.98 5.29
C PHE A 81 10.80 -7.17 6.11
N TYR A 82 10.22 -6.89 7.26
CA TYR A 82 9.65 -7.88 8.18
C TYR A 82 8.15 -7.66 8.28
N PHE A 83 7.37 -8.64 7.84
CA PHE A 83 5.91 -8.55 7.84
C PHE A 83 5.36 -8.49 9.28
N ILE A 84 4.43 -7.57 9.50
CA ILE A 84 3.71 -7.41 10.77
C ILE A 84 2.31 -7.99 10.62
N GLU A 85 1.50 -7.33 9.79
CA GLU A 85 0.09 -7.69 9.61
C GLU A 85 -0.45 -7.22 8.26
N MET A 86 -1.67 -7.66 7.94
CA MET A 86 -2.46 -7.12 6.84
C MET A 86 -3.74 -6.50 7.38
N ASN A 87 -3.96 -5.24 7.12
CA ASN A 87 -5.24 -4.57 7.36
C ASN A 87 -6.15 -4.79 6.17
N THR A 88 -7.24 -5.53 6.39
CA THR A 88 -8.19 -5.92 5.33
C THR A 88 -9.31 -4.88 5.15
N ARG A 89 -8.93 -3.63 5.11
CA ARG A 89 -9.80 -2.45 4.99
C ARG A 89 -9.03 -1.29 4.39
N VAL A 90 -9.74 -0.22 4.03
CA VAL A 90 -9.13 1.08 3.82
C VAL A 90 -8.67 1.66 5.16
N GLN A 91 -7.56 2.38 5.18
CA GLN A 91 -7.02 3.05 6.37
C GLN A 91 -7.20 4.57 6.29
N VAL A 92 -7.05 5.27 7.41
CA VAL A 92 -7.15 6.72 7.49
C VAL A 92 -6.16 7.39 6.54
N GLU A 93 -4.94 6.88 6.49
CA GLU A 93 -3.79 7.38 5.72
C GLU A 93 -3.83 7.06 4.21
N HIS A 94 -4.94 6.53 3.67
CA HIS A 94 -5.07 6.28 2.23
C HIS A 94 -4.92 7.53 1.35
N PRO A 95 -5.26 8.78 1.81
CA PRO A 95 -5.19 9.96 0.98
C PRO A 95 -3.81 10.24 0.41
N VAL A 96 -2.72 10.01 1.16
CA VAL A 96 -1.37 10.23 0.63
C VAL A 96 -1.06 9.34 -0.57
N THR A 97 -1.57 8.12 -0.59
CA THR A 97 -1.46 7.21 -1.74
C THR A 97 -2.30 7.71 -2.92
N GLU A 98 -3.51 8.18 -2.68
CA GLU A 98 -4.37 8.74 -3.73
C GLU A 98 -3.74 9.96 -4.40
N TRP A 99 -3.17 10.87 -3.61
CA TRP A 99 -2.50 12.07 -4.12
C TRP A 99 -1.31 11.76 -5.03
N VAL A 100 -0.48 10.80 -4.68
CA VAL A 100 0.70 10.47 -5.49
C VAL A 100 0.41 9.56 -6.67
N THR A 101 -0.69 8.78 -6.63
CA THR A 101 -1.05 7.85 -7.72
C THR A 101 -2.14 8.37 -8.65
N GLY A 102 -2.97 9.29 -8.16
CA GLY A 102 -4.20 9.73 -8.84
C GLY A 102 -5.30 8.68 -8.84
N VAL A 103 -5.21 7.63 -8.02
CA VAL A 103 -6.21 6.57 -7.92
C VAL A 103 -7.14 6.84 -6.74
N ASP A 104 -8.43 6.96 -6.98
CA ASP A 104 -9.46 7.02 -5.94
C ASP A 104 -9.72 5.61 -5.40
N ILE A 105 -9.09 5.30 -4.28
CA ILE A 105 -9.14 3.97 -3.62
C ILE A 105 -10.55 3.63 -3.17
N ILE A 106 -11.28 4.62 -2.68
CA ILE A 106 -12.66 4.43 -2.20
C ILE A 106 -13.58 4.08 -3.36
N ALA A 107 -13.49 4.82 -4.47
CA ALA A 107 -14.28 4.53 -5.66
C ALA A 107 -13.97 3.14 -6.24
N GLU A 108 -12.69 2.78 -6.31
CA GLU A 108 -12.28 1.44 -6.77
C GLU A 108 -12.77 0.33 -5.83
N GLN A 109 -12.72 0.54 -4.52
CA GLN A 109 -13.25 -0.41 -3.54
C GLN A 109 -14.76 -0.63 -3.73
N ILE A 110 -15.53 0.43 -3.98
CA ILE A 110 -16.97 0.35 -4.24
C ILE A 110 -17.24 -0.42 -5.55
N ARG A 111 -16.50 -0.13 -6.61
CA ARG A 111 -16.63 -0.86 -7.91
C ARG A 111 -16.32 -2.34 -7.77
N ILE A 112 -15.24 -2.67 -7.05
CA ILE A 112 -14.88 -4.07 -6.76
C ILE A 112 -15.98 -4.76 -5.95
N ALA A 113 -16.54 -4.08 -4.96
CA ALA A 113 -17.65 -4.62 -4.16
C ALA A 113 -18.91 -4.85 -5.00
N ALA A 114 -19.16 -3.99 -5.99
CA ALA A 114 -20.23 -4.14 -6.97
C ALA A 114 -19.99 -5.29 -7.99
N GLY A 115 -18.85 -5.98 -7.91
CA GLY A 115 -18.50 -7.08 -8.79
C GLY A 115 -17.80 -6.68 -10.09
N GLU A 116 -17.37 -5.43 -10.22
CA GLU A 116 -16.60 -4.99 -11.37
C GLU A 116 -15.18 -5.54 -11.35
N ARG A 117 -14.59 -5.71 -12.54
CA ARG A 117 -13.17 -5.99 -12.68
C ARG A 117 -12.36 -4.75 -12.38
N LEU A 118 -11.22 -4.94 -11.73
CA LEU A 118 -10.22 -3.88 -11.58
C LEU A 118 -9.78 -3.37 -12.97
N ARG A 119 -10.01 -2.09 -13.22
CA ARG A 119 -9.73 -1.46 -14.53
C ARG A 119 -8.25 -1.12 -14.71
N LEU A 120 -7.57 -0.87 -13.59
CA LEU A 120 -6.17 -0.51 -13.53
C LEU A 120 -5.27 -1.74 -13.64
N LYS A 121 -4.15 -1.58 -14.33
CA LYS A 121 -3.06 -2.56 -14.37
C LYS A 121 -1.85 -2.00 -13.63
N GLN A 122 -0.98 -2.86 -13.15
CA GLN A 122 0.21 -2.41 -12.42
C GLN A 122 1.04 -1.38 -13.20
N ARG A 123 1.16 -1.52 -14.52
CA ARG A 123 1.88 -0.58 -15.39
C ARG A 123 1.27 0.82 -15.47
N ASP A 124 0.00 0.96 -15.09
CA ASP A 124 -0.73 2.24 -15.12
C ASP A 124 -0.47 3.05 -13.84
N ILE A 125 0.10 2.42 -12.81
CA ILE A 125 0.38 3.05 -11.53
C ILE A 125 1.74 3.74 -11.60
N VAL A 126 1.70 5.06 -11.56
CA VAL A 126 2.88 5.93 -11.60
C VAL A 126 2.80 6.88 -10.42
N LEU A 127 3.79 6.82 -9.55
CA LEU A 127 3.90 7.77 -8.43
C LEU A 127 4.41 9.13 -8.93
N LYS A 128 3.68 10.20 -8.62
CA LYS A 128 4.01 11.58 -9.00
C LYS A 128 4.07 12.47 -7.78
N GLY A 129 5.21 13.15 -7.60
CA GLY A 129 5.40 14.04 -6.46
C GLY A 129 5.51 13.31 -5.12
N ALA A 130 5.08 13.98 -4.07
CA ALA A 130 5.03 13.46 -2.70
C ALA A 130 3.80 14.05 -1.98
N ALA A 131 3.28 13.32 -1.02
CA ALA A 131 2.18 13.75 -0.17
C ALA A 131 2.48 13.42 1.30
N ILE A 132 2.06 14.31 2.18
CA ILE A 132 2.21 14.16 3.64
C ILE A 132 0.83 14.45 4.25
N GLU A 133 0.44 13.60 5.19
CA GLU A 133 -0.77 13.74 6.02
C GLU A 133 -0.38 13.82 7.50
N CYS A 134 -1.09 14.64 8.24
CA CYS A 134 -0.95 14.80 9.68
C CYS A 134 -2.28 14.51 10.38
#